data_18a54af20c758ef56a01af3b9969c7a0
#
_entry.id   18a54af20c758ef56a01af3b9969c7a0
#
_cell.length_a   1.000
_cell.length_b   1.000
_cell.length_c   1.000
_cell.angle_alpha   90.00
_cell.angle_beta   90.00
_cell.angle_gamma   90.00
#
_symmetry.space_group_name_H-M   'P 1'
#
loop_
_entity.id
_entity.type
_entity.pdbx_description
1 polymer ?
#
loop_
_entity_poly.entity_id
_entity_poly.type
_entity_poly.pdbx_seq_one_letter_code
_entity_poly.pdbx_strand_id
1 'polypeptide(L)'
;MRNMLRFLKGYEKESILAPLFKMLEACFELLVPLVVANIIDVGIKNGDLAYIGKQCGLMVLLAVVGMASSLTAQYFAAKAALGYGTALRGALFRHIDTLSYTELDGIGTPTLVTRITSDVNQLQNGVNMTLRLLLRCPFIVIGALILAFVISPTMGFWFVLVTLAISLVVWLIMRVTVPQYRAAQNTLDKVTLLTRENYVGVRVVRAFARQDDEIADFTAVNDKLKTFQLTAGRISALMTPLTYLIVNLGVIAILMRGGLQVNSGALTQGEIIALINYMNQILINLLRIADLVVSVTRALASGIRVSEILNTKSTMTDPAAAALAPAAGAPAVAFDHVGFTYHGAGAPSLTDISFAAQNGQTIGVIGGTGSGKSTLINLIPRFYDCTSGSVELFGHAVQQYGFAQLRQMIGIVPQRAVLFTGTIRDNMQWACPDATDEQIWQALKIAQAADFVRGKPKGLDEPVETAGRNFSGGQRQRLTIARALVPHPQVLILDDSSSALDFATDAALRKALKEQTHGMTVFIVSQRASAVQRADRILVLDDGNLVGSGTHANLLKTCDVYREICLSQLSREEVEKTL
;
A
#
# COMPACT_ATOMS: atom_id res chain seq x y z
N MET A 1 18.69 4.14 -0.21
CA MET A 1 18.37 5.53 0.12
C MET A 1 18.73 6.53 -0.98
N ARG A 2 19.91 6.47 -1.59
CA ARG A 2 20.28 7.35 -2.72
C ARG A 2 19.26 7.32 -3.88
N ASN A 3 18.67 6.15 -4.14
CA ASN A 3 17.62 5.97 -5.16
C ASN A 3 16.28 6.63 -4.79
N MET A 4 16.00 6.90 -3.50
CA MET A 4 14.79 7.58 -3.07
C MET A 4 14.86 9.10 -3.30
N LEU A 5 16.05 9.70 -3.25
CA LEU A 5 16.23 11.13 -3.51
C LEU A 5 15.94 11.50 -4.96
N ARG A 6 15.96 10.54 -5.89
CA ARG A 6 15.60 10.79 -7.31
C ARG A 6 14.19 11.34 -7.49
N PHE A 7 13.27 11.05 -6.54
CA PHE A 7 11.89 11.54 -6.60
C PHE A 7 11.74 13.01 -6.17
N LEU A 8 12.83 13.64 -5.68
CA LEU A 8 12.93 15.10 -5.52
C LEU A 8 13.30 15.80 -6.84
N LYS A 9 13.62 15.06 -7.89
CA LYS A 9 13.94 15.63 -9.21
C LYS A 9 12.75 16.44 -9.72
N GLY A 10 13.01 17.68 -10.13
CA GLY A 10 11.98 18.66 -10.49
C GLY A 10 11.58 19.60 -9.34
N TYR A 11 12.04 19.32 -8.11
CA TYR A 11 11.83 20.15 -6.92
C TYR A 11 13.16 20.57 -6.25
N GLU A 12 14.25 20.58 -7.02
CA GLU A 12 15.59 20.91 -6.51
C GLU A 12 15.65 22.36 -5.99
N LYS A 13 15.02 23.28 -6.73
CA LYS A 13 14.95 24.70 -6.34
C LYS A 13 14.24 24.88 -5.02
N GLU A 14 13.08 24.27 -4.87
CA GLU A 14 12.29 24.30 -3.64
C GLU A 14 13.04 23.65 -2.46
N SER A 15 13.75 22.57 -2.71
CA SER A 15 14.54 21.83 -1.70
C SER A 15 15.75 22.63 -1.20
N ILE A 16 16.27 23.56 -1.99
CA ILE A 16 17.36 24.46 -1.61
C ILE A 16 16.81 25.76 -0.99
N LEU A 17 15.78 26.35 -1.59
CA LEU A 17 15.20 27.60 -1.12
C LEU A 17 14.54 27.47 0.25
N ALA A 18 13.86 26.34 0.52
CA ALA A 18 13.18 26.14 1.79
C ALA A 18 14.15 26.22 3.01
N PRO A 19 15.25 25.46 3.07
CA PRO A 19 16.24 25.60 4.13
C PRO A 19 16.91 26.98 4.15
N LEU A 20 17.18 27.60 2.98
CA LEU A 20 17.79 28.92 2.91
C LEU A 20 16.93 29.98 3.61
N PHE A 21 15.63 30.04 3.26
CA PHE A 21 14.71 30.97 3.92
C PHE A 21 14.49 30.64 5.40
N LYS A 22 14.58 29.36 5.79
CA LYS A 22 14.56 28.97 7.20
C LYS A 22 15.81 29.41 7.96
N MET A 23 16.96 29.40 7.33
CA MET A 23 18.18 29.96 7.92
C MET A 23 18.10 31.50 8.02
N LEU A 24 17.55 32.17 7.01
CA LEU A 24 17.35 33.63 7.02
C LEU A 24 16.40 34.04 8.16
N GLU A 25 15.28 33.32 8.34
CA GLU A 25 14.38 33.46 9.50
C GLU A 25 15.14 33.32 10.83
N ALA A 26 15.99 32.29 10.93
CA ALA A 26 16.81 32.05 12.13
C ALA A 26 17.81 33.17 12.42
N CYS A 27 18.41 33.79 11.37
CA CYS A 27 19.26 34.96 11.55
C CYS A 27 18.49 36.14 12.17
N PHE A 28 17.27 36.42 11.67
CA PHE A 28 16.44 37.49 12.24
C PHE A 28 16.03 37.18 13.70
N GLU A 29 15.67 35.93 14.00
CA GLU A 29 15.31 35.47 15.34
C GLU A 29 16.49 35.64 16.33
N LEU A 30 17.73 35.43 15.89
CA LEU A 30 18.94 35.65 16.70
C LEU A 30 19.27 37.14 16.93
N LEU A 31 18.84 38.04 16.02
CA LEU A 31 19.09 39.48 16.16
C LEU A 31 18.12 40.14 17.14
N VAL A 32 16.90 39.61 17.31
CA VAL A 32 15.88 40.22 18.18
C VAL A 32 16.37 40.46 19.61
N PRO A 33 17.01 39.50 20.31
CA PRO A 33 17.51 39.75 21.67
C PRO A 33 18.55 40.88 21.77
N LEU A 34 19.36 41.10 20.74
CA LEU A 34 20.35 42.20 20.71
C LEU A 34 19.65 43.56 20.55
N VAL A 35 18.60 43.63 19.75
CA VAL A 35 17.77 44.85 19.61
C VAL A 35 17.08 45.18 20.94
N VAL A 36 16.57 44.15 21.64
CA VAL A 36 15.98 44.33 22.98
C VAL A 36 17.03 44.83 23.97
N ALA A 37 18.24 44.32 23.93
CA ALA A 37 19.33 44.80 24.76
C ALA A 37 19.59 46.31 24.53
N ASN A 38 19.67 46.72 23.25
CA ASN A 38 19.88 48.12 22.88
C ASN A 38 18.72 49.03 23.34
N ILE A 39 17.48 48.59 23.32
CA ILE A 39 16.35 49.32 23.84
C ILE A 39 16.52 49.59 25.33
N ILE A 40 16.97 48.61 26.08
CA ILE A 40 17.18 48.71 27.54
C ILE A 40 18.37 49.59 27.89
N ASP A 41 19.50 49.29 27.27
CA ASP A 41 20.80 49.89 27.67
C ASP A 41 20.95 51.34 27.16
N VAL A 42 20.35 51.70 26.06
CA VAL A 42 20.46 53.04 25.48
C VAL A 42 19.11 53.79 25.59
N GLY A 43 18.04 53.17 25.16
CA GLY A 43 16.73 53.83 25.10
C GLY A 43 16.14 54.15 26.49
N ILE A 44 15.97 53.12 27.31
CA ILE A 44 15.34 53.23 28.62
C ILE A 44 16.29 53.96 29.60
N LYS A 45 17.57 53.61 29.59
CA LYS A 45 18.57 54.18 30.47
C LYS A 45 18.73 55.70 30.29
N ASN A 46 18.64 56.19 29.03
CA ASN A 46 18.77 57.62 28.72
C ASN A 46 17.42 58.34 28.63
N GLY A 47 16.28 57.62 28.75
CA GLY A 47 14.96 58.19 28.58
C GLY A 47 14.63 58.66 27.15
N ASP A 48 15.36 58.15 26.14
CA ASP A 48 15.20 58.56 24.74
C ASP A 48 14.06 57.80 24.05
N LEU A 49 12.87 58.39 24.06
CA LEU A 49 11.66 57.83 23.44
C LEU A 49 11.79 57.73 21.94
N ALA A 50 12.59 58.62 21.28
CA ALA A 50 12.78 58.57 19.83
C ALA A 50 13.65 57.35 19.45
N TYR A 51 14.67 57.07 20.21
CA TYR A 51 15.53 55.91 20.04
C TYR A 51 14.72 54.63 20.28
N ILE A 52 13.92 54.54 21.37
CA ILE A 52 13.03 53.41 21.66
C ILE A 52 12.09 53.17 20.46
N GLY A 53 11.44 54.20 19.97
CA GLY A 53 10.52 54.12 18.84
C GLY A 53 11.21 53.58 17.56
N LYS A 54 12.44 54.03 17.29
CA LYS A 54 13.24 53.54 16.17
C LYS A 54 13.59 52.05 16.31
N GLN A 55 13.99 51.62 17.49
CA GLN A 55 14.34 50.20 17.75
C GLN A 55 13.10 49.29 17.75
N CYS A 56 11.96 49.77 18.26
CA CYS A 56 10.70 49.04 18.15
C CYS A 56 10.28 48.92 16.67
N GLY A 57 10.44 49.98 15.86
CA GLY A 57 10.23 49.92 14.42
C GLY A 57 11.12 48.87 13.74
N LEU A 58 12.40 48.78 14.14
CA LEU A 58 13.33 47.74 13.67
C LEU A 58 12.86 46.32 14.07
N MET A 59 12.38 46.13 15.31
CA MET A 59 11.81 44.85 15.73
C MET A 59 10.60 44.44 14.88
N VAL A 60 9.68 45.38 14.62
CA VAL A 60 8.54 45.12 13.73
C VAL A 60 9.00 44.76 12.33
N LEU A 61 10.00 45.46 11.78
CA LEU A 61 10.58 45.14 10.48
C LEU A 61 11.18 43.73 10.47
N LEU A 62 11.99 43.38 11.47
CA LEU A 62 12.58 42.03 11.60
C LEU A 62 11.49 40.96 11.72
N ALA A 63 10.42 41.23 12.48
CA ALA A 63 9.28 40.31 12.62
C ALA A 63 8.54 40.12 11.28
N VAL A 64 8.27 41.18 10.53
CA VAL A 64 7.58 41.10 9.24
C VAL A 64 8.43 40.37 8.21
N VAL A 65 9.72 40.71 8.10
CA VAL A 65 10.64 40.05 7.16
C VAL A 65 10.87 38.60 7.57
N GLY A 66 10.98 38.31 8.88
CA GLY A 66 11.09 36.97 9.43
C GLY A 66 9.84 36.14 9.13
N MET A 67 8.64 36.72 9.29
CA MET A 67 7.35 36.08 8.94
C MET A 67 7.28 35.79 7.45
N ALA A 68 7.63 36.74 6.58
CA ALA A 68 7.63 36.55 5.13
C ALA A 68 8.60 35.41 4.74
N SER A 69 9.80 35.38 5.33
CA SER A 69 10.80 34.33 5.14
C SER A 69 10.28 32.96 5.60
N SER A 70 9.61 32.93 6.76
CA SER A 70 9.01 31.71 7.31
C SER A 70 7.91 31.13 6.43
N LEU A 71 6.99 31.98 5.96
CA LEU A 71 5.90 31.58 5.07
C LEU A 71 6.45 31.06 3.72
N THR A 72 7.41 31.76 3.14
CA THR A 72 8.08 31.36 1.91
C THR A 72 8.78 30.01 2.07
N ALA A 73 9.52 29.82 3.16
CA ALA A 73 10.18 28.56 3.46
C ALA A 73 9.19 27.40 3.65
N GLN A 74 8.08 27.64 4.36
CA GLN A 74 7.03 26.63 4.56
C GLN A 74 6.36 26.25 3.25
N TYR A 75 6.06 27.23 2.39
CA TYR A 75 5.50 26.98 1.06
C TYR A 75 6.42 26.10 0.21
N PHE A 76 7.71 26.44 0.10
CA PHE A 76 8.65 25.64 -0.68
C PHE A 76 8.88 24.24 -0.08
N ALA A 77 8.99 24.12 1.25
CA ALA A 77 9.13 22.83 1.90
C ALA A 77 7.90 21.93 1.68
N ALA A 78 6.68 22.51 1.79
CA ALA A 78 5.45 21.79 1.54
C ALA A 78 5.34 21.36 0.08
N LYS A 79 5.63 22.26 -0.87
CA LYS A 79 5.61 21.98 -2.30
C LYS A 79 6.57 20.85 -2.68
N ALA A 80 7.81 20.90 -2.18
CA ALA A 80 8.80 19.85 -2.42
C ALA A 80 8.38 18.51 -1.80
N ALA A 81 7.89 18.52 -0.56
CA ALA A 81 7.47 17.30 0.12
C ALA A 81 6.22 16.65 -0.51
N LEU A 82 5.22 17.46 -0.89
CA LEU A 82 4.03 16.97 -1.59
C LEU A 82 4.37 16.43 -2.97
N GLY A 83 5.20 17.15 -3.73
CA GLY A 83 5.69 16.72 -5.03
C GLY A 83 6.47 15.41 -4.96
N TYR A 84 7.35 15.27 -3.98
CA TYR A 84 8.04 14.02 -3.67
C TYR A 84 7.07 12.87 -3.41
N GLY A 85 6.07 13.07 -2.53
CA GLY A 85 5.07 12.05 -2.21
C GLY A 85 4.25 11.63 -3.43
N THR A 86 3.84 12.59 -4.27
CA THR A 86 3.08 12.34 -5.51
C THR A 86 3.92 11.55 -6.52
N ALA A 87 5.16 11.95 -6.76
CA ALA A 87 6.07 11.25 -7.65
C ALA A 87 6.34 9.82 -7.19
N LEU A 88 6.53 9.62 -5.89
CA LEU A 88 6.78 8.30 -5.30
C LEU A 88 5.55 7.39 -5.39
N ARG A 89 4.34 7.91 -5.09
CA ARG A 89 3.09 7.14 -5.26
C ARG A 89 2.88 6.71 -6.71
N GLY A 90 3.07 7.62 -7.65
CA GLY A 90 2.95 7.31 -9.08
C GLY A 90 3.98 6.29 -9.56
N ALA A 91 5.21 6.34 -9.04
CA ALA A 91 6.24 5.34 -9.36
C ALA A 91 5.93 3.98 -8.75
N LEU A 92 5.49 3.93 -7.48
CA LEU A 92 5.06 2.69 -6.82
C LEU A 92 3.90 2.05 -7.57
N PHE A 93 2.86 2.81 -7.88
CA PHE A 93 1.68 2.31 -8.57
C PHE A 93 2.06 1.69 -9.92
N ARG A 94 2.79 2.43 -10.76
CA ARG A 94 3.29 1.90 -12.05
C ARG A 94 4.15 0.66 -11.89
N HIS A 95 4.99 0.62 -10.84
CA HIS A 95 5.85 -0.54 -10.61
C HIS A 95 5.05 -1.77 -10.18
N ILE A 96 4.07 -1.60 -9.29
CA ILE A 96 3.18 -2.67 -8.84
C ILE A 96 2.44 -3.29 -10.03
N ASP A 97 1.97 -2.46 -10.98
CA ASP A 97 1.29 -2.95 -12.20
C ASP A 97 2.20 -3.78 -13.12
N THR A 98 3.53 -3.68 -12.98
CA THR A 98 4.50 -4.49 -13.74
C THR A 98 4.88 -5.80 -13.05
N LEU A 99 4.49 -6.01 -11.80
CA LEU A 99 4.78 -7.22 -11.05
C LEU A 99 3.89 -8.38 -11.52
N SER A 100 4.43 -9.60 -11.49
CA SER A 100 3.66 -10.81 -11.75
C SER A 100 2.81 -11.20 -10.52
N TYR A 101 1.86 -12.10 -10.73
CA TYR A 101 1.05 -12.63 -9.62
C TYR A 101 1.90 -13.31 -8.54
N THR A 102 3.03 -13.90 -8.91
CA THR A 102 3.96 -14.53 -7.96
C THR A 102 4.45 -13.51 -6.92
N GLU A 103 4.89 -12.33 -7.34
CA GLU A 103 5.33 -11.28 -6.42
C GLU A 103 4.15 -10.66 -5.67
N LEU A 104 3.02 -10.43 -6.37
CA LEU A 104 1.83 -9.84 -5.75
C LEU A 104 1.28 -10.73 -4.63
N ASP A 105 1.23 -12.04 -4.83
CA ASP A 105 0.79 -13.01 -3.82
C ASP A 105 1.78 -13.09 -2.65
N GLY A 106 3.10 -13.07 -2.94
CA GLY A 106 4.14 -13.07 -1.92
C GLY A 106 4.13 -11.82 -1.03
N ILE A 107 3.84 -10.64 -1.59
CA ILE A 107 3.79 -9.37 -0.86
C ILE A 107 2.44 -9.18 -0.15
N GLY A 108 1.38 -9.53 -0.82
CA GLY A 108 -0.02 -9.37 -0.38
C GLY A 108 -0.59 -7.96 -0.56
N THR A 109 -1.82 -7.88 -1.05
CA THR A 109 -2.53 -6.61 -1.32
C THR A 109 -2.59 -5.64 -0.12
N PRO A 110 -2.85 -6.09 1.14
CA PRO A 110 -2.88 -5.17 2.28
C PRO A 110 -1.54 -4.47 2.53
N THR A 111 -0.43 -5.19 2.30
CA THR A 111 0.92 -4.62 2.41
C THR A 111 1.13 -3.55 1.35
N LEU A 112 0.80 -3.81 0.09
CA LEU A 112 0.94 -2.85 -1.01
C LEU A 112 0.15 -1.56 -0.75
N VAL A 113 -1.10 -1.68 -0.29
CA VAL A 113 -1.92 -0.51 0.09
C VAL A 113 -1.25 0.30 1.20
N THR A 114 -0.72 -0.36 2.24
CA THR A 114 -0.02 0.32 3.34
C THR A 114 1.24 1.04 2.85
N ARG A 115 1.99 0.45 1.88
CA ARG A 115 3.19 1.09 1.31
C ARG A 115 2.85 2.36 0.53
N ILE A 116 1.81 2.32 -0.34
CA ILE A 116 1.39 3.49 -1.15
C ILE A 116 0.81 4.61 -0.27
N THR A 117 0.12 4.27 0.80
CA THR A 117 -0.57 5.25 1.65
C THR A 117 0.30 5.68 2.84
N SER A 118 0.38 4.85 3.88
CA SER A 118 1.00 5.19 5.15
C SER A 118 2.51 5.44 5.04
N ASP A 119 3.25 4.53 4.37
CA ASP A 119 4.71 4.66 4.29
C ASP A 119 5.13 5.84 3.43
N VAL A 120 4.45 6.12 2.32
CA VAL A 120 4.73 7.33 1.51
C VAL A 120 4.39 8.60 2.30
N ASN A 121 3.31 8.62 3.11
CA ASN A 121 3.00 9.75 3.97
C ASN A 121 4.09 10.00 5.03
N GLN A 122 4.64 8.94 5.63
CA GLN A 122 5.76 9.06 6.58
C GLN A 122 7.01 9.64 5.91
N LEU A 123 7.34 9.17 4.72
CA LEU A 123 8.44 9.71 3.92
C LEU A 123 8.23 11.19 3.57
N GLN A 124 7.04 11.55 3.09
CA GLN A 124 6.67 12.92 2.76
C GLN A 124 6.83 13.85 3.98
N ASN A 125 6.34 13.41 5.16
CA ASN A 125 6.48 14.17 6.40
C ASN A 125 7.94 14.28 6.84
N GLY A 126 8.72 13.21 6.70
CA GLY A 126 10.16 13.22 6.97
C GLY A 126 10.91 14.21 6.09
N VAL A 127 10.64 14.25 4.79
CA VAL A 127 11.21 15.24 3.86
C VAL A 127 10.81 16.67 4.27
N ASN A 128 9.54 16.92 4.56
CA ASN A 128 9.08 18.24 4.98
C ASN A 128 9.79 18.72 6.27
N MET A 129 9.85 17.86 7.29
CA MET A 129 10.54 18.20 8.55
C MET A 129 12.05 18.42 8.35
N THR A 130 12.67 17.58 7.52
CA THR A 130 14.09 17.72 7.21
C THR A 130 14.39 19.07 6.55
N LEU A 131 13.62 19.46 5.52
CA LEU A 131 13.81 20.73 4.82
C LEU A 131 13.59 21.94 5.74
N ARG A 132 12.75 21.83 6.75
CA ARG A 132 12.40 22.93 7.65
C ARG A 132 13.31 23.04 8.89
N LEU A 133 13.75 21.94 9.46
CA LEU A 133 14.36 21.92 10.80
C LEU A 133 15.81 21.47 10.82
N LEU A 134 16.27 20.66 9.84
CA LEU A 134 17.61 20.05 9.88
C LEU A 134 18.74 21.07 9.95
N LEU A 135 18.67 22.15 9.20
CA LEU A 135 19.67 23.21 9.21
C LEU A 135 19.33 24.30 10.22
N ARG A 136 18.03 24.65 10.37
CA ARG A 136 17.58 25.75 11.23
C ARG A 136 17.90 25.51 12.70
N CYS A 137 17.56 24.35 13.26
CA CYS A 137 17.71 24.13 14.69
C CYS A 137 19.18 24.13 15.17
N PRO A 138 20.11 23.39 14.50
CA PRO A 138 21.53 23.51 14.83
C PRO A 138 22.09 24.91 14.65
N PHE A 139 21.66 25.62 13.57
CA PHE A 139 22.10 26.98 13.31
C PHE A 139 21.71 27.95 14.43
N ILE A 140 20.49 27.86 14.96
CA ILE A 140 20.07 28.69 16.12
C ILE A 140 20.84 28.34 17.37
N VAL A 141 21.05 27.04 17.67
CA VAL A 141 21.80 26.61 18.86
C VAL A 141 23.26 27.11 18.80
N ILE A 142 23.91 26.89 17.65
CA ILE A 142 25.30 27.33 17.46
C ILE A 142 25.40 28.87 17.46
N GLY A 143 24.46 29.53 16.75
CA GLY A 143 24.40 31.00 16.68
C GLY A 143 24.18 31.63 18.06
N ALA A 144 23.28 31.10 18.87
CA ALA A 144 23.06 31.55 20.25
C ALA A 144 24.29 31.33 21.15
N LEU A 145 24.99 30.21 20.98
CA LEU A 145 26.26 29.96 21.68
C LEU A 145 27.34 30.98 21.29
N ILE A 146 27.51 31.21 19.97
CA ILE A 146 28.49 32.20 19.47
C ILE A 146 28.16 33.60 20.01
N LEU A 147 26.89 34.02 19.94
CA LEU A 147 26.48 35.34 20.46
C LEU A 147 26.66 35.44 21.98
N ALA A 148 26.43 34.36 22.73
CA ALA A 148 26.73 34.35 24.17
C ALA A 148 28.23 34.53 24.44
N PHE A 149 29.11 33.93 23.64
CA PHE A 149 30.55 34.14 23.74
C PHE A 149 30.99 35.56 23.32
N VAL A 150 30.34 36.16 22.34
CA VAL A 150 30.58 37.54 21.89
C VAL A 150 30.21 38.53 22.99
N ILE A 151 29.09 38.32 23.67
CA ILE A 151 28.64 39.17 24.78
C ILE A 151 29.58 39.02 25.96
N SER A 152 29.86 37.79 26.42
CA SER A 152 30.78 37.52 27.52
C SER A 152 31.36 36.10 27.41
N PRO A 153 32.68 35.92 27.26
CA PRO A 153 33.32 34.61 27.24
C PRO A 153 32.96 33.74 28.44
N THR A 154 32.90 34.35 29.64
CA THR A 154 32.51 33.65 30.87
C THR A 154 31.12 33.10 30.81
N MET A 155 30.14 33.86 30.28
CA MET A 155 28.76 33.41 30.10
C MET A 155 28.68 32.35 29.00
N GLY A 156 29.46 32.47 27.93
CA GLY A 156 29.55 31.47 26.86
C GLY A 156 29.89 30.06 27.39
N PHE A 157 30.83 29.95 28.32
CA PHE A 157 31.14 28.67 28.96
C PHE A 157 29.93 28.08 29.75
N TRP A 158 29.18 28.93 30.46
CA TRP A 158 27.96 28.49 31.14
C TRP A 158 26.92 27.98 30.14
N PHE A 159 26.77 28.65 28.98
CA PHE A 159 25.87 28.21 27.93
C PHE A 159 26.26 26.84 27.38
N VAL A 160 27.56 26.59 27.15
CA VAL A 160 28.04 25.26 26.72
C VAL A 160 27.68 24.20 27.74
N LEU A 161 27.96 24.48 29.06
CA LEU A 161 27.65 23.54 30.14
C LEU A 161 26.14 23.18 30.17
N VAL A 162 25.27 24.20 30.14
CA VAL A 162 23.82 24.02 30.17
C VAL A 162 23.34 23.28 28.93
N THR A 163 23.85 23.63 27.74
CA THR A 163 23.53 22.97 26.49
C THR A 163 23.88 21.49 26.50
N LEU A 164 25.07 21.15 27.02
CA LEU A 164 25.52 19.78 27.19
C LEU A 164 24.63 19.02 28.20
N ALA A 165 24.30 19.67 29.34
CA ALA A 165 23.43 19.07 30.34
C ALA A 165 22.03 18.77 29.79
N ILE A 166 21.41 19.70 29.03
CA ILE A 166 20.12 19.49 28.37
C ILE A 166 20.23 18.36 27.36
N SER A 167 21.27 18.39 26.52
CA SER A 167 21.49 17.36 25.48
C SER A 167 21.63 15.97 26.08
N LEU A 168 22.35 15.87 27.21
CA LEU A 168 22.52 14.60 27.94
C LEU A 168 21.20 14.10 28.51
N VAL A 169 20.39 14.98 29.14
CA VAL A 169 19.05 14.60 29.66
C VAL A 169 18.12 14.15 28.56
N VAL A 170 18.07 14.90 27.45
CA VAL A 170 17.25 14.53 26.27
C VAL A 170 17.70 13.18 25.74
N TRP A 171 19.00 12.97 25.54
CA TRP A 171 19.53 11.69 25.05
C TRP A 171 19.21 10.53 25.98
N LEU A 172 19.37 10.71 27.30
CA LEU A 172 19.11 9.68 28.31
C LEU A 172 17.61 9.26 28.30
N ILE A 173 16.73 10.26 28.33
CA ILE A 173 15.27 10.03 28.28
C ILE A 173 14.90 9.32 26.99
N MET A 174 15.39 9.77 25.83
CA MET A 174 15.09 9.14 24.54
C MET A 174 15.62 7.69 24.49
N ARG A 175 16.81 7.44 25.02
CA ARG A 175 17.40 6.09 25.05
C ARG A 175 16.51 5.08 25.80
N VAL A 176 15.83 5.52 26.87
CA VAL A 176 14.92 4.67 27.65
C VAL A 176 13.51 4.64 27.07
N THR A 177 13.02 5.77 26.58
CA THR A 177 11.62 5.91 26.12
C THR A 177 11.37 5.29 24.76
N VAL A 178 12.31 5.41 23.79
CA VAL A 178 12.13 4.88 22.43
C VAL A 178 11.90 3.36 22.40
N PRO A 179 12.63 2.51 23.15
CA PRO A 179 12.33 1.08 23.23
C PRO A 179 10.93 0.78 23.79
N GLN A 180 10.48 1.56 24.80
CA GLN A 180 9.14 1.39 25.38
C GLN A 180 8.03 1.73 24.37
N TYR A 181 8.20 2.79 23.59
CA TYR A 181 7.26 3.12 22.51
C TYR A 181 7.23 2.04 21.41
N ARG A 182 8.38 1.42 21.09
CA ARG A 182 8.42 0.28 20.16
C ARG A 182 7.68 -0.93 20.73
N ALA A 183 7.89 -1.25 22.02
CA ALA A 183 7.17 -2.34 22.68
C ALA A 183 5.66 -2.06 22.74
N ALA A 184 5.26 -0.82 23.03
CA ALA A 184 3.85 -0.41 22.97
C ALA A 184 3.27 -0.58 21.58
N GLN A 185 3.99 -0.17 20.52
CA GLN A 185 3.53 -0.32 19.13
C GLN A 185 3.34 -1.80 18.76
N ASN A 186 4.33 -2.65 19.06
CA ASN A 186 4.23 -4.10 18.79
C ASN A 186 3.07 -4.75 19.55
N THR A 187 2.76 -4.24 20.75
CA THR A 187 1.63 -4.75 21.55
C THR A 187 0.29 -4.22 21.00
N LEU A 188 0.25 -2.97 20.50
CA LEU A 188 -0.92 -2.41 19.81
C LEU A 188 -1.25 -3.22 18.54
N ASP A 189 -0.25 -3.67 17.80
CA ASP A 189 -0.45 -4.52 16.63
C ASP A 189 -1.10 -5.86 17.02
N LYS A 190 -0.72 -6.43 18.19
CA LYS A 190 -1.38 -7.64 18.75
C LYS A 190 -2.83 -7.37 19.15
N VAL A 191 -3.11 -6.25 19.83
CA VAL A 191 -4.49 -5.84 20.16
C VAL A 191 -5.32 -5.70 18.90
N THR A 192 -4.77 -5.10 17.85
CA THR A 192 -5.44 -4.95 16.55
C THR A 192 -5.72 -6.30 15.90
N LEU A 193 -4.76 -7.24 15.97
CA LEU A 193 -4.94 -8.60 15.45
C LEU A 193 -6.08 -9.33 16.19
N LEU A 194 -6.04 -9.38 17.52
CA LEU A 194 -7.09 -10.00 18.34
C LEU A 194 -8.47 -9.40 18.07
N THR A 195 -8.54 -8.07 17.97
CA THR A 195 -9.78 -7.36 17.62
C THR A 195 -10.30 -7.79 16.25
N ARG A 196 -9.43 -7.88 15.25
CA ARG A 196 -9.79 -8.30 13.89
C ARG A 196 -10.24 -9.75 13.86
N GLU A 197 -9.54 -10.65 14.53
CA GLU A 197 -9.89 -12.07 14.64
C GLU A 197 -11.26 -12.24 15.32
N ASN A 198 -11.51 -11.53 16.43
CA ASN A 198 -12.79 -11.57 17.12
C ASN A 198 -13.95 -11.06 16.22
N TYR A 199 -13.78 -9.94 15.50
CA TYR A 199 -14.83 -9.43 14.60
C TYR A 199 -15.10 -10.36 13.42
N VAL A 200 -14.07 -10.96 12.83
CA VAL A 200 -14.23 -11.92 11.73
C VAL A 200 -14.84 -13.22 12.25
N GLY A 201 -14.39 -13.69 13.42
CA GLY A 201 -14.81 -14.93 14.06
C GLY A 201 -16.00 -14.81 15.00
N VAL A 202 -16.68 -13.66 15.12
CA VAL A 202 -17.71 -13.39 16.15
C VAL A 202 -18.82 -14.45 16.20
N ARG A 203 -19.21 -15.01 15.04
CA ARG A 203 -20.21 -16.09 14.99
C ARG A 203 -19.69 -17.39 15.60
N VAL A 204 -18.42 -17.70 15.40
CA VAL A 204 -17.75 -18.88 15.96
C VAL A 204 -17.59 -18.70 17.46
N VAL A 205 -17.07 -17.57 17.92
CA VAL A 205 -16.92 -17.25 19.36
C VAL A 205 -18.26 -17.39 20.09
N ARG A 206 -19.35 -16.87 19.51
CA ARG A 206 -20.70 -17.00 20.10
C ARG A 206 -21.26 -18.42 20.02
N ALA A 207 -21.02 -19.14 18.93
CA ALA A 207 -21.51 -20.51 18.76
C ALA A 207 -20.87 -21.47 19.77
N PHE A 208 -19.62 -21.23 20.17
CA PHE A 208 -18.89 -22.04 21.15
C PHE A 208 -18.87 -21.42 22.55
N ALA A 209 -19.62 -20.33 22.78
CA ALA A 209 -19.72 -19.63 24.08
C ALA A 209 -18.34 -19.26 24.69
N ARG A 210 -17.38 -18.85 23.84
CA ARG A 210 -16.00 -18.50 24.24
C ARG A 210 -15.77 -17.00 24.45
N GLN A 211 -16.83 -16.22 24.67
CA GLN A 211 -16.73 -14.76 24.82
C GLN A 211 -15.85 -14.35 26.01
N ASP A 212 -15.97 -15.05 27.13
CA ASP A 212 -15.23 -14.74 28.35
C ASP A 212 -13.73 -15.00 28.19
N ASP A 213 -13.34 -16.04 27.45
CA ASP A 213 -11.95 -16.33 27.14
C ASP A 213 -11.34 -15.27 26.24
N GLU A 214 -12.04 -14.87 25.17
CA GLU A 214 -11.63 -13.82 24.25
C GLU A 214 -11.47 -12.45 24.97
N ILE A 215 -12.40 -12.13 25.90
CA ILE A 215 -12.32 -10.95 26.74
C ILE A 215 -11.10 -11.01 27.68
N ALA A 216 -10.82 -12.17 28.25
CA ALA A 216 -9.66 -12.35 29.11
C ALA A 216 -8.34 -12.17 28.35
N ASP A 217 -8.22 -12.78 27.17
CA ASP A 217 -7.04 -12.66 26.31
C ASP A 217 -6.83 -11.21 25.83
N PHE A 218 -7.90 -10.57 25.36
CA PHE A 218 -7.86 -9.15 24.97
C PHE A 218 -7.42 -8.27 26.14
N THR A 219 -8.00 -8.47 27.34
CA THR A 219 -7.69 -7.69 28.54
C THR A 219 -6.23 -7.86 28.94
N ALA A 220 -5.70 -9.09 28.89
CA ALA A 220 -4.30 -9.37 29.23
C ALA A 220 -3.33 -8.66 28.30
N VAL A 221 -3.60 -8.64 26.99
CA VAL A 221 -2.75 -7.92 26.00
C VAL A 221 -2.92 -6.42 26.13
N ASN A 222 -4.14 -5.92 26.36
CA ASN A 222 -4.44 -4.51 26.55
C ASN A 222 -3.78 -3.95 27.83
N ASP A 223 -3.73 -4.70 28.93
CA ASP A 223 -3.02 -4.30 30.15
C ASP A 223 -1.50 -4.23 29.95
N LYS A 224 -0.92 -5.12 29.13
CA LYS A 224 0.48 -4.99 28.71
C LYS A 224 0.72 -3.72 27.90
N LEU A 225 -0.17 -3.41 26.94
CA LEU A 225 -0.13 -2.18 26.16
C LEU A 225 -0.17 -0.96 27.07
N LYS A 226 -1.13 -0.91 27.99
CA LYS A 226 -1.28 0.12 29.01
C LYS A 226 0.01 0.30 29.82
N THR A 227 0.61 -0.80 30.27
CA THR A 227 1.85 -0.77 31.06
C THR A 227 3.01 -0.12 30.27
N PHE A 228 3.21 -0.53 29.00
CA PHE A 228 4.25 0.07 28.15
C PHE A 228 3.98 1.55 27.87
N GLN A 229 2.71 1.92 27.57
CA GLN A 229 2.33 3.31 27.33
C GLN A 229 2.51 4.19 28.57
N LEU A 230 2.08 3.70 29.75
CA LEU A 230 2.24 4.43 31.01
C LEU A 230 3.73 4.60 31.37
N THR A 231 4.53 3.56 31.19
CA THR A 231 5.99 3.65 31.47
C THR A 231 6.66 4.64 30.52
N ALA A 232 6.39 4.53 29.21
CA ALA A 232 6.89 5.48 28.23
C ALA A 232 6.41 6.91 28.54
N GLY A 233 5.12 7.08 28.83
CA GLY A 233 4.52 8.37 29.15
C GLY A 233 5.08 9.02 30.41
N ARG A 234 5.26 8.24 31.49
CA ARG A 234 5.86 8.74 32.76
C ARG A 234 7.29 9.22 32.56
N ILE A 235 8.11 8.46 31.82
CA ILE A 235 9.50 8.84 31.55
C ILE A 235 9.55 10.05 30.61
N SER A 236 8.74 10.05 29.54
CA SER A 236 8.63 11.21 28.64
C SER A 236 8.15 12.47 29.35
N ALA A 237 7.22 12.35 30.31
CA ALA A 237 6.69 13.48 31.07
C ALA A 237 7.77 14.19 31.91
N LEU A 238 8.86 13.48 32.27
CA LEU A 238 9.99 14.07 32.96
C LEU A 238 10.84 14.99 32.07
N MET A 239 10.73 14.87 30.76
CA MET A 239 11.56 15.62 29.81
C MET A 239 11.41 17.12 29.99
N THR A 240 10.18 17.62 30.00
CA THR A 240 9.89 19.05 30.13
C THR A 240 10.32 19.60 31.52
N PRO A 241 9.88 19.02 32.65
CA PRO A 241 10.31 19.53 33.97
C PRO A 241 11.84 19.53 34.18
N LEU A 242 12.53 18.46 33.76
CA LEU A 242 13.98 18.37 33.95
C LEU A 242 14.72 19.37 33.05
N THR A 243 14.32 19.51 31.80
CA THR A 243 14.94 20.49 30.90
C THR A 243 14.70 21.91 31.36
N TYR A 244 13.47 22.25 31.80
CA TYR A 244 13.16 23.55 32.39
C TYR A 244 13.91 23.81 33.70
N LEU A 245 14.07 22.80 34.55
CA LEU A 245 14.90 22.92 35.77
C LEU A 245 16.33 23.31 35.42
N ILE A 246 16.95 22.61 34.45
CA ILE A 246 18.34 22.91 34.04
C ILE A 246 18.44 24.32 33.46
N VAL A 247 17.50 24.72 32.60
CA VAL A 247 17.48 26.08 32.02
C VAL A 247 17.33 27.13 33.11
N ASN A 248 16.38 26.96 34.05
CA ASN A 248 16.17 27.93 35.14
C ASN A 248 17.38 28.03 36.07
N LEU A 249 18.06 26.90 36.34
CA LEU A 249 19.33 26.93 37.07
C LEU A 249 20.41 27.67 36.27
N GLY A 250 20.47 27.50 34.97
CA GLY A 250 21.32 28.27 34.07
C GLY A 250 20.98 29.77 34.10
N VAL A 251 19.68 30.12 34.03
CA VAL A 251 19.22 31.51 34.14
C VAL A 251 19.60 32.13 35.51
N ILE A 252 19.41 31.38 36.60
CA ILE A 252 19.84 31.84 37.95
C ILE A 252 21.35 32.09 37.97
N ALA A 253 22.16 31.19 37.40
CA ALA A 253 23.61 31.37 37.33
C ALA A 253 24.00 32.60 36.49
N ILE A 254 23.30 32.82 35.36
CA ILE A 254 23.47 34.03 34.52
C ILE A 254 23.10 35.29 35.29
N LEU A 255 22.01 35.30 36.04
CA LEU A 255 21.56 36.45 36.81
C LEU A 255 22.54 36.74 37.96
N MET A 256 23.00 35.73 38.71
CA MET A 256 23.94 35.91 39.82
C MET A 256 25.31 36.40 39.33
N ARG A 257 25.88 35.73 38.32
CA ARG A 257 27.21 36.09 37.81
C ARG A 257 27.15 37.34 36.94
N GLY A 258 26.12 37.44 36.10
CA GLY A 258 25.87 38.63 35.26
C GLY A 258 25.58 39.87 36.09
N GLY A 259 24.81 39.77 37.19
CA GLY A 259 24.58 40.89 38.09
C GLY A 259 25.88 41.42 38.72
N LEU A 260 26.82 40.53 39.10
CA LEU A 260 28.14 40.95 39.56
C LEU A 260 28.93 41.65 38.43
N GLN A 261 28.86 41.18 37.20
CA GLN A 261 29.52 41.79 36.04
C GLN A 261 28.87 43.13 35.64
N VAL A 262 27.56 43.29 35.81
CA VAL A 262 26.88 44.58 35.61
C VAL A 262 27.34 45.59 36.68
N ASN A 263 27.46 45.17 37.91
CA ASN A 263 27.94 46.04 38.99
C ASN A 263 29.41 46.48 38.79
N SER A 264 30.23 45.65 38.15
CA SER A 264 31.60 45.98 37.75
C SER A 264 31.71 46.75 36.45
N GLY A 265 30.61 46.97 35.73
CA GLY A 265 30.61 47.62 34.44
C GLY A 265 31.05 46.75 33.25
N ALA A 266 31.25 45.44 33.48
CA ALA A 266 31.73 44.51 32.45
C ALA A 266 30.60 43.99 31.54
N LEU A 267 29.33 44.06 31.99
CA LEU A 267 28.11 43.76 31.23
C LEU A 267 27.06 44.83 31.43
N THR A 268 26.08 44.88 30.50
CA THR A 268 24.93 45.75 30.63
C THR A 268 23.67 44.94 31.05
N GLN A 269 22.63 45.64 31.50
CA GLN A 269 21.35 45.00 31.90
C GLN A 269 20.67 44.36 30.69
N GLY A 270 20.71 45.00 29.52
CA GLY A 270 20.13 44.50 28.29
C GLY A 270 20.85 43.25 27.80
N GLU A 271 22.16 43.16 27.94
CA GLU A 271 22.94 41.98 27.56
C GLU A 271 22.53 40.76 28.41
N ILE A 272 22.24 40.90 29.70
CA ILE A 272 21.73 39.81 30.54
C ILE A 272 20.39 39.32 30.02
N ILE A 273 19.48 40.22 29.62
CA ILE A 273 18.18 39.86 29.08
C ILE A 273 18.33 39.15 27.73
N ALA A 274 19.26 39.60 26.88
CA ALA A 274 19.59 38.91 25.63
C ALA A 274 20.10 37.48 25.91
N LEU A 275 20.98 37.29 26.86
CA LEU A 275 21.47 35.98 27.27
C LEU A 275 20.34 35.06 27.74
N ILE A 276 19.39 35.54 28.56
CA ILE A 276 18.25 34.73 29.01
C ILE A 276 17.39 34.30 27.78
N ASN A 277 17.16 35.19 26.82
CA ASN A 277 16.42 34.86 25.60
C ASN A 277 17.16 33.79 24.78
N TYR A 278 18.47 33.91 24.60
CA TYR A 278 19.27 32.88 23.89
C TYR A 278 19.22 31.52 24.61
N MET A 279 19.23 31.49 25.94
CA MET A 279 19.10 30.25 26.71
C MET A 279 17.76 29.56 26.41
N ASN A 280 16.67 30.30 26.39
CA ASN A 280 15.34 29.78 26.04
C ASN A 280 15.28 29.28 24.58
N GLN A 281 15.91 30.01 23.64
CA GLN A 281 15.98 29.57 22.25
C GLN A 281 16.75 28.24 22.11
N ILE A 282 17.86 28.05 22.82
CA ILE A 282 18.63 26.80 22.83
C ILE A 282 17.74 25.65 23.30
N LEU A 283 17.01 25.81 24.43
CA LEU A 283 16.10 24.79 24.92
C LEU A 283 15.07 24.36 23.89
N ILE A 284 14.35 25.32 23.32
CA ILE A 284 13.28 25.03 22.34
C ILE A 284 13.84 24.31 21.12
N ASN A 285 15.00 24.74 20.61
CA ASN A 285 15.56 24.14 19.40
C ASN A 285 16.20 22.77 19.68
N LEU A 286 16.75 22.49 20.86
CA LEU A 286 17.21 21.16 21.23
C LEU A 286 16.05 20.15 21.31
N LEU A 287 14.89 20.54 21.87
CA LEU A 287 13.70 19.71 21.87
C LEU A 287 13.20 19.42 20.45
N ARG A 288 13.19 20.44 19.56
CA ARG A 288 12.84 20.26 18.15
C ARG A 288 13.79 19.33 17.39
N ILE A 289 15.09 19.34 17.73
CA ILE A 289 16.06 18.38 17.15
C ILE A 289 15.69 16.95 17.58
N ALA A 290 15.29 16.72 18.83
CA ALA A 290 14.87 15.40 19.28
C ALA A 290 13.65 14.89 18.48
N ASP A 291 12.63 15.72 18.28
CA ASP A 291 11.46 15.37 17.46
C ASP A 291 11.82 15.10 15.99
N LEU A 292 12.75 15.89 15.45
CA LEU A 292 13.26 15.70 14.09
C LEU A 292 13.94 14.33 13.94
N VAL A 293 14.80 13.94 14.88
CA VAL A 293 15.48 12.63 14.86
C VAL A 293 14.45 11.48 14.83
N VAL A 294 13.42 11.56 15.67
CA VAL A 294 12.34 10.55 15.69
C VAL A 294 11.61 10.49 14.36
N SER A 295 11.23 11.65 13.80
CA SER A 295 10.50 11.73 12.54
C SER A 295 11.32 11.21 11.35
N VAL A 296 12.60 11.60 11.27
CA VAL A 296 13.53 11.12 10.24
C VAL A 296 13.74 9.61 10.36
N THR A 297 13.91 9.09 11.57
CA THR A 297 14.08 7.64 11.77
C THR A 297 12.87 6.84 11.26
N ARG A 298 11.64 7.33 11.53
CA ARG A 298 10.41 6.71 11.00
C ARG A 298 10.36 6.78 9.47
N ALA A 299 10.67 7.94 8.90
CA ALA A 299 10.72 8.11 7.45
C ALA A 299 11.76 7.19 6.79
N LEU A 300 12.94 7.03 7.41
CA LEU A 300 13.98 6.11 6.95
C LEU A 300 13.50 4.65 6.91
N ALA A 301 12.84 4.20 7.98
CA ALA A 301 12.28 2.85 8.05
C ALA A 301 11.21 2.63 6.96
N SER A 302 10.30 3.59 6.75
CA SER A 302 9.32 3.55 5.66
C SER A 302 10.01 3.56 4.29
N GLY A 303 11.10 4.31 4.13
CA GLY A 303 11.89 4.35 2.90
C GLY A 303 12.52 3.01 2.54
N ILE A 304 13.00 2.25 3.52
CA ILE A 304 13.53 0.89 3.30
C ILE A 304 12.43 0.00 2.74
N ARG A 305 11.27 -0.05 3.40
CA ARG A 305 10.13 -0.89 2.98
C ARG A 305 9.59 -0.53 1.60
N VAL A 306 9.50 0.76 1.28
CA VAL A 306 9.10 1.22 -0.06
C VAL A 306 10.16 0.87 -1.10
N SER A 307 11.45 0.97 -0.75
CA SER A 307 12.56 0.60 -1.61
C SER A 307 12.58 -0.90 -1.94
N GLU A 308 12.20 -1.75 -0.99
CA GLU A 308 12.06 -3.19 -1.19
C GLU A 308 11.06 -3.47 -2.32
N ILE A 309 9.87 -2.86 -2.29
CA ILE A 309 8.89 -3.01 -3.37
C ILE A 309 9.44 -2.52 -4.71
N LEU A 310 10.03 -1.32 -4.75
CA LEU A 310 10.56 -0.76 -5.99
C LEU A 310 11.76 -1.52 -6.58
N ASN A 311 12.44 -2.33 -5.77
CA ASN A 311 13.54 -3.18 -6.19
C ASN A 311 13.12 -4.62 -6.50
N THR A 312 11.89 -5.01 -6.15
CA THR A 312 11.33 -6.32 -6.53
C THR A 312 11.21 -6.35 -8.05
N LYS A 313 11.84 -7.32 -8.67
CA LYS A 313 11.76 -7.51 -10.12
C LYS A 313 10.68 -8.53 -10.40
N SER A 314 9.87 -8.28 -11.44
CA SER A 314 8.96 -9.29 -11.95
C SER A 314 9.74 -10.51 -12.45
N THR A 315 9.31 -11.71 -12.05
CA THR A 315 9.86 -12.98 -12.59
C THR A 315 9.44 -13.18 -14.03
N MET A 316 8.35 -12.51 -14.46
CA MET A 316 7.83 -12.61 -15.81
C MET A 316 8.24 -11.39 -16.63
N THR A 317 8.72 -11.62 -17.84
CA THR A 317 9.07 -10.58 -18.80
C THR A 317 8.08 -10.58 -19.95
N ASP A 318 7.65 -9.40 -20.38
CA ASP A 318 6.87 -9.23 -21.61
C ASP A 318 7.84 -9.28 -22.79
N PRO A 319 7.79 -10.32 -23.65
CA PRO A 319 8.65 -10.35 -24.82
C PRO A 319 8.24 -9.24 -25.79
N ALA A 320 9.20 -8.46 -26.26
CA ALA A 320 9.01 -7.45 -27.30
C ALA A 320 8.85 -8.14 -28.69
N ALA A 321 7.92 -9.09 -28.78
CA ALA A 321 7.73 -9.91 -29.97
C ALA A 321 6.71 -9.26 -30.92
N ALA A 322 6.91 -9.45 -32.23
CA ALA A 322 5.87 -9.21 -33.22
C ALA A 322 4.67 -10.13 -32.96
N ALA A 323 3.46 -9.66 -33.34
CA ALA A 323 2.26 -10.48 -33.18
C ALA A 323 2.41 -11.85 -33.85
N LEU A 324 2.22 -12.92 -33.06
CA LEU A 324 2.29 -14.29 -33.55
C LEU A 324 0.94 -14.69 -34.14
N ALA A 325 0.97 -15.24 -35.35
CA ALA A 325 -0.23 -15.82 -35.97
C ALA A 325 -0.40 -17.28 -35.51
N PRO A 326 -1.67 -17.76 -35.33
CA PRO A 326 -1.94 -19.16 -35.03
C PRO A 326 -1.28 -20.08 -36.05
N ALA A 327 -0.60 -21.14 -35.58
CA ALA A 327 -0.02 -22.14 -36.46
C ALA A 327 -1.13 -23.04 -37.07
N ALA A 328 -1.06 -23.27 -38.36
CA ALA A 328 -2.08 -24.04 -39.06
C ALA A 328 -2.19 -25.48 -38.50
N GLY A 329 -3.39 -25.89 -38.10
CA GLY A 329 -3.67 -27.22 -37.56
C GLY A 329 -3.22 -27.44 -36.12
N ALA A 330 -2.65 -26.43 -35.44
CA ALA A 330 -2.28 -26.55 -34.04
C ALA A 330 -3.52 -26.57 -33.11
N PRO A 331 -3.44 -27.25 -31.96
CA PRO A 331 -4.50 -27.19 -30.96
C PRO A 331 -4.62 -25.76 -30.38
N ALA A 332 -5.83 -25.42 -29.92
CA ALA A 332 -6.04 -24.12 -29.27
C ALA A 332 -5.19 -23.96 -28.01
N VAL A 333 -5.16 -25.00 -27.19
CA VAL A 333 -4.31 -25.06 -25.97
C VAL A 333 -3.68 -26.43 -25.88
N ALA A 334 -2.37 -26.48 -25.62
CA ALA A 334 -1.67 -27.72 -25.31
C ALA A 334 -0.83 -27.57 -24.04
N PHE A 335 -0.82 -28.62 -23.24
CA PHE A 335 0.05 -28.79 -22.09
C PHE A 335 0.98 -29.97 -22.37
N ASP A 336 2.27 -29.77 -22.24
CA ASP A 336 3.27 -30.80 -22.49
C ASP A 336 4.14 -30.96 -21.24
N HIS A 337 3.93 -32.07 -20.52
CA HIS A 337 4.64 -32.43 -19.28
C HIS A 337 4.71 -31.27 -18.24
N VAL A 338 3.59 -30.54 -18.07
CA VAL A 338 3.56 -29.33 -17.24
C VAL A 338 3.54 -29.67 -15.77
N GLY A 339 4.54 -29.14 -15.04
CA GLY A 339 4.56 -29.07 -13.58
C GLY A 339 4.52 -27.64 -13.08
N PHE A 340 3.89 -27.43 -11.94
CA PHE A 340 3.82 -26.10 -11.31
C PHE A 340 3.84 -26.17 -9.79
N THR A 341 4.67 -25.32 -9.18
CA THR A 341 4.75 -25.13 -7.73
C THR A 341 4.67 -23.63 -7.41
N TYR A 342 3.75 -23.25 -6.53
CA TYR A 342 3.67 -21.86 -6.06
C TYR A 342 4.92 -21.48 -5.27
N HIS A 343 5.32 -20.22 -5.38
CA HIS A 343 6.49 -19.73 -4.64
C HIS A 343 6.30 -19.92 -3.12
N GLY A 344 7.26 -20.59 -2.48
CA GLY A 344 7.22 -20.89 -1.05
C GLY A 344 6.35 -22.09 -0.65
N ALA A 345 5.69 -22.78 -1.61
CA ALA A 345 4.97 -24.03 -1.33
C ALA A 345 5.93 -25.20 -1.20
N GLY A 346 5.63 -26.11 -0.26
CA GLY A 346 6.45 -27.31 -0.01
C GLY A 346 6.17 -28.50 -0.95
N ALA A 347 5.09 -28.43 -1.76
CA ALA A 347 4.68 -29.48 -2.68
C ALA A 347 4.21 -28.89 -4.02
N PRO A 348 4.34 -29.62 -5.14
CA PRO A 348 3.83 -29.19 -6.44
C PRO A 348 2.30 -29.16 -6.43
N SER A 349 1.71 -28.16 -7.09
CA SER A 349 0.28 -28.03 -7.28
C SER A 349 -0.21 -28.69 -8.58
N LEU A 350 0.68 -28.90 -9.53
CA LEU A 350 0.46 -29.68 -10.75
C LEU A 350 1.73 -30.52 -11.03
N THR A 351 1.51 -31.77 -11.43
CA THR A 351 2.59 -32.72 -11.72
C THR A 351 2.31 -33.40 -13.05
N ASP A 352 3.22 -33.24 -14.01
CA ASP A 352 3.24 -33.96 -15.29
C ASP A 352 1.92 -33.91 -16.07
N ILE A 353 1.31 -32.74 -16.20
CA ILE A 353 0.05 -32.55 -16.90
C ILE A 353 0.29 -32.47 -18.41
N SER A 354 -0.33 -33.40 -19.16
CA SER A 354 -0.24 -33.43 -20.64
C SER A 354 -1.62 -33.64 -21.26
N PHE A 355 -2.06 -32.67 -22.08
CA PHE A 355 -3.28 -32.75 -22.88
C PHE A 355 -3.27 -31.73 -24.02
N ALA A 356 -4.15 -31.93 -25.01
CA ALA A 356 -4.41 -30.96 -26.07
C ALA A 356 -5.90 -30.71 -26.24
N ALA A 357 -6.30 -29.44 -26.31
CA ALA A 357 -7.67 -28.98 -26.61
C ALA A 357 -7.70 -28.44 -28.04
N GLN A 358 -8.57 -29.00 -28.90
CA GLN A 358 -8.70 -28.56 -30.28
C GLN A 358 -9.53 -27.28 -30.37
N ASN A 359 -9.40 -26.56 -31.50
CA ASN A 359 -10.17 -25.36 -31.76
C ASN A 359 -11.67 -25.66 -31.70
N GLY A 360 -12.44 -24.84 -31.01
CA GLY A 360 -13.88 -24.96 -30.88
C GLY A 360 -14.37 -26.03 -29.90
N GLN A 361 -13.46 -26.77 -29.24
CA GLN A 361 -13.82 -27.76 -28.23
C GLN A 361 -14.26 -27.12 -26.91
N THR A 362 -15.20 -27.75 -26.24
CA THR A 362 -15.54 -27.50 -24.85
C THR A 362 -14.81 -28.50 -23.96
N ILE A 363 -13.92 -28.02 -23.11
CA ILE A 363 -13.13 -28.80 -22.14
C ILE A 363 -13.71 -28.63 -20.74
N GLY A 364 -14.18 -29.71 -20.14
CA GLY A 364 -14.56 -29.75 -18.73
C GLY A 364 -13.34 -30.06 -17.85
N VAL A 365 -13.12 -29.30 -16.77
CA VAL A 365 -12.09 -29.59 -15.78
C VAL A 365 -12.78 -29.86 -14.44
N ILE A 366 -12.64 -31.08 -13.92
CA ILE A 366 -13.30 -31.53 -12.69
C ILE A 366 -12.32 -32.15 -11.72
N GLY A 367 -12.62 -32.12 -10.44
CA GLY A 367 -11.82 -32.71 -9.35
C GLY A 367 -12.23 -32.13 -8.00
N GLY A 368 -11.71 -32.68 -6.93
CA GLY A 368 -11.93 -32.22 -5.57
C GLY A 368 -11.41 -30.80 -5.29
N THR A 369 -11.71 -30.27 -4.11
CA THR A 369 -11.09 -29.01 -3.65
C THR A 369 -9.58 -29.22 -3.48
N GLY A 370 -8.77 -28.31 -3.98
CA GLY A 370 -7.31 -28.42 -3.90
C GLY A 370 -6.66 -29.27 -4.99
N SER A 371 -7.41 -29.91 -5.90
CA SER A 371 -6.87 -30.77 -6.96
C SER A 371 -6.08 -30.05 -8.07
N GLY A 372 -5.87 -28.74 -8.01
CA GLY A 372 -5.08 -27.98 -8.98
C GLY A 372 -5.86 -27.36 -10.14
N LYS A 373 -7.22 -27.42 -10.17
CA LYS A 373 -8.05 -26.90 -11.28
C LYS A 373 -7.81 -25.44 -11.64
N SER A 374 -7.91 -24.54 -10.65
CA SER A 374 -7.67 -23.10 -10.85
C SER A 374 -6.21 -22.82 -11.20
N THR A 375 -5.28 -23.61 -10.68
CA THR A 375 -3.86 -23.54 -11.04
C THR A 375 -3.67 -23.84 -12.52
N LEU A 376 -4.26 -24.94 -13.03
CA LEU A 376 -4.16 -25.34 -14.42
C LEU A 376 -4.63 -24.22 -15.36
N ILE A 377 -5.83 -23.68 -15.11
CA ILE A 377 -6.39 -22.64 -15.99
C ILE A 377 -5.67 -21.30 -15.90
N ASN A 378 -5.01 -20.99 -14.78
CA ASN A 378 -4.24 -19.76 -14.61
C ASN A 378 -2.90 -19.76 -15.37
N LEU A 379 -2.42 -20.93 -15.80
CA LEU A 379 -1.24 -21.04 -16.66
C LEU A 379 -1.55 -20.66 -18.11
N ILE A 380 -2.81 -20.84 -18.59
CA ILE A 380 -3.20 -20.53 -19.97
C ILE A 380 -3.05 -19.02 -20.29
N PRO A 381 -3.60 -18.07 -19.48
CA PRO A 381 -3.39 -16.64 -19.68
C PRO A 381 -2.02 -16.15 -19.18
N ARG A 382 -1.14 -17.08 -18.81
CA ARG A 382 0.18 -16.79 -18.29
C ARG A 382 0.10 -15.85 -17.07
N PHE A 383 -0.74 -16.16 -16.09
CA PHE A 383 -0.72 -15.49 -14.78
C PHE A 383 0.49 -15.96 -13.97
N TYR A 384 0.91 -17.20 -14.21
CA TYR A 384 2.14 -17.80 -13.69
C TYR A 384 2.85 -18.51 -14.85
N ASP A 385 4.16 -18.61 -14.80
CA ASP A 385 4.95 -19.50 -15.66
C ASP A 385 5.05 -20.89 -15.03
N CYS A 386 4.95 -21.97 -15.84
CA CYS A 386 5.13 -23.33 -15.36
C CYS A 386 6.56 -23.54 -14.83
N THR A 387 6.72 -24.47 -13.85
CA THR A 387 8.02 -24.82 -13.29
C THR A 387 8.77 -25.82 -14.17
N SER A 388 8.03 -26.67 -14.89
CA SER A 388 8.56 -27.63 -15.88
C SER A 388 7.55 -27.82 -17.00
N GLY A 389 8.00 -28.34 -18.14
CA GLY A 389 7.19 -28.52 -19.34
C GLY A 389 6.87 -27.21 -20.06
N SER A 390 5.87 -27.23 -20.95
CA SER A 390 5.43 -26.06 -21.68
C SER A 390 3.92 -26.00 -21.82
N VAL A 391 3.38 -24.75 -21.78
CA VAL A 391 1.99 -24.45 -22.13
C VAL A 391 2.01 -23.72 -23.47
N GLU A 392 1.24 -24.24 -24.42
CA GLU A 392 1.16 -23.67 -25.76
C GLU A 392 -0.26 -23.16 -26.04
N LEU A 393 -0.34 -22.07 -26.80
CA LEU A 393 -1.56 -21.49 -27.34
C LEU A 393 -1.41 -21.41 -28.86
N PHE A 394 -2.29 -22.06 -29.60
CA PHE A 394 -2.26 -22.11 -31.06
C PHE A 394 -0.87 -22.47 -31.63
N GLY A 395 -0.18 -23.44 -31.01
CA GLY A 395 1.11 -23.98 -31.45
C GLY A 395 2.34 -23.14 -31.08
N HIS A 396 2.20 -22.13 -30.26
CA HIS A 396 3.30 -21.33 -29.73
C HIS A 396 3.29 -21.33 -28.20
N ALA A 397 4.45 -21.41 -27.60
CA ALA A 397 4.55 -21.33 -26.15
C ALA A 397 4.02 -19.98 -25.63
N VAL A 398 3.24 -20.00 -24.54
CA VAL A 398 2.63 -18.77 -23.97
C VAL A 398 3.66 -17.69 -23.61
N GLN A 399 4.91 -18.08 -23.33
CA GLN A 399 6.02 -17.16 -23.06
C GLN A 399 6.48 -16.37 -24.30
N GLN A 400 6.15 -16.83 -25.50
CA GLN A 400 6.51 -16.15 -26.76
C GLN A 400 5.55 -15.03 -27.13
N TYR A 401 4.33 -15.06 -26.58
CA TYR A 401 3.33 -14.01 -26.80
C TYR A 401 3.61 -12.77 -25.95
N GLY A 402 3.46 -11.59 -26.54
CA GLY A 402 3.31 -10.34 -25.77
C GLY A 402 2.04 -10.41 -24.91
N PHE A 403 2.10 -9.89 -23.68
CA PHE A 403 0.98 -9.95 -22.74
C PHE A 403 -0.32 -9.35 -23.30
N ALA A 404 -0.23 -8.27 -24.08
CA ALA A 404 -1.42 -7.64 -24.69
C ALA A 404 -2.11 -8.59 -25.67
N GLN A 405 -1.34 -9.23 -26.57
CA GLN A 405 -1.87 -10.19 -27.54
C GLN A 405 -2.47 -11.41 -26.84
N LEU A 406 -1.73 -12.01 -25.90
CA LEU A 406 -2.18 -13.20 -25.16
C LEU A 406 -3.52 -12.95 -24.46
N ARG A 407 -3.64 -11.82 -23.77
CA ARG A 407 -4.86 -11.47 -23.01
C ARG A 407 -6.04 -11.05 -23.89
N GLN A 408 -5.80 -10.57 -25.11
CA GLN A 408 -6.88 -10.33 -26.09
C GLN A 408 -7.46 -11.64 -26.64
N MET A 409 -6.65 -12.69 -26.76
CA MET A 409 -7.08 -13.99 -27.24
C MET A 409 -7.87 -14.79 -26.20
N ILE A 410 -7.75 -14.45 -24.91
CA ILE A 410 -8.30 -15.24 -23.79
C ILE A 410 -9.27 -14.39 -22.97
N GLY A 411 -10.53 -14.85 -22.89
CA GLY A 411 -11.51 -14.35 -21.94
C GLY A 411 -11.50 -15.20 -20.68
N ILE A 412 -11.39 -14.57 -19.52
CA ILE A 412 -11.42 -15.29 -18.23
C ILE A 412 -12.52 -14.75 -17.33
N VAL A 413 -13.29 -15.68 -16.76
CA VAL A 413 -14.31 -15.42 -15.75
C VAL A 413 -13.83 -16.07 -14.45
N PRO A 414 -13.36 -15.29 -13.48
CA PRO A 414 -12.83 -15.84 -12.22
C PRO A 414 -13.98 -16.39 -11.35
N GLN A 415 -13.63 -17.30 -10.45
CA GLN A 415 -14.55 -17.90 -9.48
C GLN A 415 -15.34 -16.85 -8.69
N ARG A 416 -14.67 -15.79 -8.25
CA ARG A 416 -15.31 -14.66 -7.57
C ARG A 416 -15.65 -13.56 -8.57
N ALA A 417 -16.93 -13.34 -8.80
CA ALA A 417 -17.42 -12.26 -9.65
C ALA A 417 -17.10 -10.89 -9.03
N VAL A 418 -16.26 -10.10 -9.70
CA VAL A 418 -15.88 -8.73 -9.30
C VAL A 418 -16.32 -7.76 -10.38
N LEU A 419 -17.12 -6.76 -9.99
CA LEU A 419 -17.49 -5.63 -10.82
C LEU A 419 -16.84 -4.36 -10.27
N PHE A 420 -16.44 -3.47 -11.17
CA PHE A 420 -15.86 -2.17 -10.81
C PHE A 420 -16.95 -1.12 -10.66
N THR A 421 -16.71 -0.18 -9.76
CA THR A 421 -17.60 0.99 -9.57
C THR A 421 -17.64 1.82 -10.86
N GLY A 422 -18.83 2.21 -11.28
CA GLY A 422 -19.11 2.92 -12.54
C GLY A 422 -20.49 2.54 -13.06
N THR A 423 -20.63 2.28 -14.34
CA THR A 423 -21.85 1.78 -14.99
C THR A 423 -21.69 0.33 -15.45
N ILE A 424 -22.78 -0.32 -15.86
CA ILE A 424 -22.70 -1.62 -16.56
C ILE A 424 -21.88 -1.45 -17.84
N ARG A 425 -22.09 -0.39 -18.61
CA ARG A 425 -21.34 -0.04 -19.82
C ARG A 425 -19.85 0.01 -19.54
N ASP A 426 -19.40 0.76 -18.52
CA ASP A 426 -17.99 0.87 -18.15
C ASP A 426 -17.38 -0.50 -17.86
N ASN A 427 -18.14 -1.36 -17.17
CA ASN A 427 -17.70 -2.72 -16.88
C ASN A 427 -17.57 -3.59 -18.15
N MET A 428 -18.46 -3.43 -19.12
CA MET A 428 -18.38 -4.17 -20.40
C MET A 428 -17.22 -3.68 -21.26
N GLN A 429 -17.00 -2.38 -21.32
CA GLN A 429 -15.92 -1.73 -22.06
C GLN A 429 -14.53 -1.92 -21.41
N TRP A 430 -14.45 -2.48 -20.21
CA TRP A 430 -13.18 -2.72 -19.53
C TRP A 430 -12.20 -3.57 -20.36
N ALA A 431 -12.70 -4.60 -21.05
CA ALA A 431 -11.88 -5.49 -21.87
C ALA A 431 -11.76 -4.99 -23.34
N CYS A 432 -12.69 -4.13 -23.78
CA CYS A 432 -12.73 -3.57 -25.13
C CYS A 432 -13.31 -2.14 -25.05
N PRO A 433 -12.45 -1.10 -24.91
CA PRO A 433 -12.91 0.29 -24.73
C PRO A 433 -13.80 0.81 -25.86
N ASP A 434 -13.58 0.33 -27.08
CA ASP A 434 -14.30 0.75 -28.31
C ASP A 434 -15.51 -0.15 -28.63
N ALA A 435 -15.94 -1.01 -27.69
CA ALA A 435 -17.08 -1.89 -27.89
C ALA A 435 -18.35 -1.09 -28.12
N THR A 436 -19.08 -1.43 -29.22
CA THR A 436 -20.36 -0.82 -29.52
C THR A 436 -21.48 -1.38 -28.64
N ASP A 437 -22.60 -0.64 -28.56
CA ASP A 437 -23.76 -1.09 -27.79
C ASP A 437 -24.28 -2.45 -28.31
N GLU A 438 -24.24 -2.68 -29.62
CA GLU A 438 -24.67 -3.95 -30.23
C GLU A 438 -23.80 -5.12 -29.73
N GLN A 439 -22.49 -4.94 -29.71
CA GLN A 439 -21.55 -5.94 -29.19
C GLN A 439 -21.79 -6.23 -27.70
N ILE A 440 -22.02 -5.18 -26.92
CA ILE A 440 -22.33 -5.31 -25.49
C ILE A 440 -23.64 -6.07 -25.30
N TRP A 441 -24.72 -5.71 -26.03
CA TRP A 441 -25.99 -6.39 -25.92
C TRP A 441 -25.93 -7.84 -26.41
N GLN A 442 -25.12 -8.15 -27.42
CA GLN A 442 -24.90 -9.53 -27.87
C GLN A 442 -24.21 -10.36 -26.77
N ALA A 443 -23.14 -9.82 -26.16
CA ALA A 443 -22.46 -10.47 -25.04
C ALA A 443 -23.41 -10.68 -23.84
N LEU A 444 -24.20 -9.68 -23.47
CA LEU A 444 -25.23 -9.77 -22.44
C LEU A 444 -26.28 -10.82 -22.75
N LYS A 445 -26.68 -10.97 -24.01
CA LYS A 445 -27.64 -12.00 -24.46
C LYS A 445 -27.06 -13.39 -24.30
N ILE A 446 -25.82 -13.62 -24.72
CA ILE A 446 -25.12 -14.90 -24.55
C ILE A 446 -25.00 -15.24 -23.05
N ALA A 447 -24.61 -14.28 -22.25
CA ALA A 447 -24.47 -14.43 -20.81
C ALA A 447 -25.80 -14.50 -20.03
N GLN A 448 -26.96 -14.54 -20.71
CA GLN A 448 -28.29 -14.54 -20.10
C GLN A 448 -28.55 -13.33 -19.20
N ALA A 449 -27.93 -12.18 -19.50
CA ALA A 449 -27.99 -10.96 -18.69
C ALA A 449 -28.89 -9.88 -19.33
N ALA A 450 -29.19 -9.97 -20.60
CA ALA A 450 -29.89 -8.91 -21.37
C ALA A 450 -31.22 -8.50 -20.72
N ASP A 451 -32.04 -9.46 -20.29
CA ASP A 451 -33.40 -9.19 -19.80
C ASP A 451 -33.38 -8.39 -18.50
N PHE A 452 -32.55 -8.78 -17.54
CA PHE A 452 -32.48 -8.03 -16.28
C PHE A 452 -31.81 -6.67 -16.46
N VAL A 453 -30.86 -6.51 -17.40
CA VAL A 453 -30.23 -5.21 -17.69
C VAL A 453 -31.24 -4.28 -18.36
N ARG A 454 -32.06 -4.77 -19.31
CA ARG A 454 -33.17 -4.00 -19.93
C ARG A 454 -34.23 -3.60 -18.89
N GLY A 455 -34.45 -4.44 -17.87
CA GLY A 455 -35.37 -4.14 -16.76
C GLY A 455 -34.84 -3.10 -15.77
N LYS A 456 -33.58 -2.65 -15.88
CA LYS A 456 -33.03 -1.58 -15.05
C LYS A 456 -33.45 -0.21 -15.61
N PRO A 457 -33.70 0.79 -14.71
CA PRO A 457 -34.16 2.12 -15.15
C PRO A 457 -33.25 2.81 -16.17
N LYS A 458 -31.92 2.58 -16.07
CA LYS A 458 -30.93 3.20 -16.95
C LYS A 458 -30.26 2.22 -17.92
N GLY A 459 -30.73 0.97 -17.99
CA GLY A 459 -30.17 -0.03 -18.90
C GLY A 459 -28.68 -0.24 -18.76
N LEU A 460 -27.90 -0.01 -19.82
CA LEU A 460 -26.42 -0.10 -19.76
C LEU A 460 -25.77 0.94 -18.87
N ASP A 461 -26.41 2.09 -18.67
CA ASP A 461 -25.87 3.17 -17.84
C ASP A 461 -26.34 3.06 -16.37
N GLU A 462 -26.90 1.91 -15.98
CA GLU A 462 -27.22 1.61 -14.58
C GLU A 462 -25.95 1.58 -13.74
N PRO A 463 -25.92 2.30 -12.59
CA PRO A 463 -24.74 2.37 -11.74
C PRO A 463 -24.41 1.02 -11.09
N VAL A 464 -23.13 0.73 -11.04
CA VAL A 464 -22.52 -0.41 -10.35
C VAL A 464 -21.82 0.12 -9.10
N GLU A 465 -22.29 -0.27 -7.93
CA GLU A 465 -21.65 0.06 -6.66
C GLU A 465 -20.37 -0.77 -6.45
N THR A 466 -19.57 -0.39 -5.44
CA THR A 466 -18.33 -1.08 -5.08
C THR A 466 -18.53 -2.60 -5.00
N ALA A 467 -17.76 -3.35 -5.80
CA ALA A 467 -17.85 -4.80 -5.95
C ALA A 467 -19.24 -5.32 -6.42
N GLY A 468 -20.07 -4.46 -7.00
CA GLY A 468 -21.40 -4.83 -7.52
C GLY A 468 -22.41 -5.20 -6.43
N ARG A 469 -22.35 -4.58 -5.25
CA ARG A 469 -23.21 -4.91 -4.09
C ARG A 469 -24.71 -4.74 -4.35
N ASN A 470 -25.06 -3.87 -5.28
CA ASN A 470 -26.43 -3.63 -5.72
C ASN A 470 -26.98 -4.67 -6.71
N PHE A 471 -26.20 -5.71 -7.04
CA PHE A 471 -26.62 -6.85 -7.87
C PHE A 471 -26.61 -8.15 -7.06
N SER A 472 -27.52 -9.08 -7.38
CA SER A 472 -27.48 -10.42 -6.82
C SER A 472 -26.23 -11.20 -7.26
N GLY A 473 -25.87 -12.30 -6.57
CA GLY A 473 -24.73 -13.13 -6.93
C GLY A 473 -24.76 -13.60 -8.39
N GLY A 474 -25.90 -14.14 -8.83
CA GLY A 474 -26.11 -14.59 -10.20
C GLY A 474 -26.09 -13.45 -11.24
N GLN A 475 -26.60 -12.26 -10.89
CA GLN A 475 -26.51 -11.08 -11.77
C GLN A 475 -25.06 -10.63 -11.95
N ARG A 476 -24.30 -10.53 -10.85
CA ARG A 476 -22.86 -10.22 -10.93
C ARG A 476 -22.10 -11.21 -11.80
N GLN A 477 -22.38 -12.51 -11.61
CA GLN A 477 -21.71 -13.57 -12.37
C GLN A 477 -22.01 -13.43 -13.87
N ARG A 478 -23.28 -13.25 -14.24
CA ARG A 478 -23.69 -13.06 -15.66
C ARG A 478 -23.06 -11.82 -16.28
N LEU A 479 -22.97 -10.70 -15.55
CA LEU A 479 -22.25 -9.50 -16.01
C LEU A 479 -20.75 -9.76 -16.20
N THR A 480 -20.12 -10.52 -15.30
CA THR A 480 -18.70 -10.88 -15.44
C THR A 480 -18.46 -11.79 -16.64
N ILE A 481 -19.39 -12.72 -16.92
CA ILE A 481 -19.35 -13.57 -18.13
C ILE A 481 -19.52 -12.70 -19.39
N ALA A 482 -20.51 -11.79 -19.40
CA ALA A 482 -20.71 -10.87 -20.52
C ALA A 482 -19.45 -10.05 -20.81
N ARG A 483 -18.82 -9.49 -19.78
CA ARG A 483 -17.57 -8.72 -19.91
C ARG A 483 -16.46 -9.53 -20.58
N ALA A 484 -16.31 -10.81 -20.23
CA ALA A 484 -15.32 -11.69 -20.84
C ALA A 484 -15.63 -12.04 -22.30
N LEU A 485 -16.90 -11.96 -22.73
CA LEU A 485 -17.36 -12.25 -24.09
C LEU A 485 -17.30 -11.04 -25.03
N VAL A 486 -17.34 -9.81 -24.52
CA VAL A 486 -17.33 -8.57 -25.36
C VAL A 486 -16.18 -8.55 -26.37
N PRO A 487 -14.92 -8.91 -26.02
CA PRO A 487 -13.81 -8.89 -26.98
C PRO A 487 -13.79 -10.06 -27.97
N HIS A 488 -14.80 -10.94 -27.98
CA HIS A 488 -14.85 -12.16 -28.81
C HIS A 488 -13.58 -13.02 -28.70
N PRO A 489 -13.21 -13.51 -27.49
CA PRO A 489 -11.97 -14.25 -27.27
C PRO A 489 -11.96 -15.58 -28.05
N GLN A 490 -10.76 -16.05 -28.43
CA GLN A 490 -10.59 -17.36 -29.07
C GLN A 490 -10.64 -18.51 -28.05
N VAL A 491 -10.24 -18.24 -26.80
CA VAL A 491 -10.34 -19.17 -25.67
C VAL A 491 -11.11 -18.48 -24.55
N LEU A 492 -12.16 -19.14 -24.04
CA LEU A 492 -12.94 -18.67 -22.89
C LEU A 492 -12.72 -19.61 -21.71
N ILE A 493 -12.36 -19.06 -20.56
CA ILE A 493 -12.16 -19.80 -19.31
C ILE A 493 -13.23 -19.40 -18.30
N LEU A 494 -14.02 -20.36 -17.84
CA LEU A 494 -15.09 -20.20 -16.85
C LEU A 494 -14.69 -20.94 -15.57
N ASP A 495 -14.11 -20.23 -14.59
CA ASP A 495 -13.69 -20.83 -13.31
C ASP A 495 -14.85 -20.83 -12.31
N ASP A 496 -15.43 -22.01 -12.10
CA ASP A 496 -16.60 -22.29 -11.20
C ASP A 496 -17.74 -21.27 -11.34
N SER A 497 -17.90 -20.72 -12.54
CA SER A 497 -18.81 -19.61 -12.84
C SER A 497 -20.28 -19.99 -12.76
N SER A 498 -20.60 -21.28 -12.75
CA SER A 498 -21.96 -21.81 -12.64
C SER A 498 -22.45 -21.96 -11.18
N SER A 499 -21.56 -21.87 -10.19
CA SER A 499 -21.92 -22.06 -8.77
C SER A 499 -22.94 -21.05 -8.25
N ALA A 500 -22.96 -19.84 -8.80
CA ALA A 500 -23.88 -18.76 -8.44
C ALA A 500 -25.14 -18.69 -9.33
N LEU A 501 -25.27 -19.57 -10.34
CA LEU A 501 -26.39 -19.60 -11.27
C LEU A 501 -27.37 -20.70 -10.89
N ASP A 502 -28.66 -20.47 -11.17
CA ASP A 502 -29.67 -21.54 -11.13
C ASP A 502 -29.50 -22.47 -12.33
N PHE A 503 -30.06 -23.67 -12.24
CA PHE A 503 -29.91 -24.71 -13.25
C PHE A 503 -30.46 -24.32 -14.65
N ALA A 504 -31.54 -23.55 -14.69
CA ALA A 504 -32.16 -23.14 -15.97
C ALA A 504 -31.26 -22.09 -16.67
N THR A 505 -30.77 -21.10 -15.93
CA THR A 505 -29.89 -20.07 -16.45
C THR A 505 -28.54 -20.65 -16.90
N ASP A 506 -27.97 -21.59 -16.14
CA ASP A 506 -26.71 -22.26 -16.48
C ASP A 506 -26.85 -23.13 -17.74
N ALA A 507 -27.95 -23.87 -17.86
CA ALA A 507 -28.25 -24.65 -19.08
C ALA A 507 -28.44 -23.75 -20.31
N ALA A 508 -29.16 -22.63 -20.16
CA ALA A 508 -29.37 -21.65 -21.25
C ALA A 508 -28.06 -20.96 -21.66
N LEU A 509 -27.20 -20.60 -20.67
CA LEU A 509 -25.87 -20.04 -20.94
C LEU A 509 -25.00 -21.01 -21.76
N ARG A 510 -24.93 -22.27 -21.37
CA ARG A 510 -24.13 -23.28 -22.09
C ARG A 510 -24.66 -23.53 -23.52
N LYS A 511 -25.98 -23.55 -23.68
CA LYS A 511 -26.60 -23.66 -25.01
C LYS A 511 -26.24 -22.45 -25.87
N ALA A 512 -26.35 -21.23 -25.31
CA ALA A 512 -26.00 -20.01 -26.03
C ALA A 512 -24.49 -19.95 -26.38
N LEU A 513 -23.61 -20.36 -25.47
CA LEU A 513 -22.18 -20.46 -25.76
C LEU A 513 -21.92 -21.41 -26.93
N LYS A 514 -22.51 -22.60 -26.94
CA LYS A 514 -22.31 -23.57 -28.02
C LYS A 514 -22.86 -23.09 -29.38
N GLU A 515 -24.01 -22.42 -29.39
CA GLU A 515 -24.68 -22.00 -30.63
C GLU A 515 -24.20 -20.66 -31.18
N GLN A 516 -23.73 -19.74 -30.32
CA GLN A 516 -23.45 -18.36 -30.71
C GLN A 516 -21.96 -17.98 -30.65
N THR A 517 -21.07 -18.91 -30.26
CA THR A 517 -19.62 -18.68 -30.22
C THR A 517 -18.86 -19.69 -31.06
N HIS A 518 -19.19 -19.72 -32.38
CA HIS A 518 -18.55 -20.65 -33.30
C HIS A 518 -17.03 -20.50 -33.34
N GLY A 519 -16.31 -21.62 -33.15
CA GLY A 519 -14.84 -21.67 -33.18
C GLY A 519 -14.14 -21.26 -31.86
N MET A 520 -14.88 -20.79 -30.87
CA MET A 520 -14.31 -20.48 -29.53
C MET A 520 -14.05 -21.78 -28.75
N THR A 521 -12.87 -21.93 -28.20
CA THR A 521 -12.53 -23.03 -27.28
C THR A 521 -12.93 -22.64 -25.86
N VAL A 522 -13.73 -23.47 -25.17
CA VAL A 522 -14.27 -23.13 -23.85
C VAL A 522 -13.76 -24.08 -22.78
N PHE A 523 -13.15 -23.56 -21.74
CA PHE A 523 -12.79 -24.32 -20.53
C PHE A 523 -13.83 -24.06 -19.45
N ILE A 524 -14.51 -25.12 -18.99
CA ILE A 524 -15.49 -25.08 -17.90
C ILE A 524 -14.88 -25.80 -16.71
N VAL A 525 -14.49 -25.05 -15.71
CA VAL A 525 -13.97 -25.59 -14.44
C VAL A 525 -15.10 -25.66 -13.44
N SER A 526 -15.32 -26.82 -12.86
CA SER A 526 -16.35 -26.99 -11.85
C SER A 526 -16.07 -28.18 -10.94
N GLN A 527 -16.65 -28.16 -9.73
CA GLN A 527 -16.76 -29.34 -8.87
C GLN A 527 -18.03 -30.15 -9.14
N ARG A 528 -18.96 -29.61 -9.95
CA ARG A 528 -20.25 -30.26 -10.27
C ARG A 528 -20.14 -31.10 -11.53
N ALA A 529 -20.44 -32.40 -11.43
CA ALA A 529 -20.48 -33.30 -12.59
C ALA A 529 -21.45 -32.81 -13.68
N SER A 530 -22.63 -32.29 -13.27
CA SER A 530 -23.63 -31.73 -14.19
C SER A 530 -23.12 -30.54 -15.01
N ALA A 531 -22.07 -29.85 -14.54
CA ALA A 531 -21.48 -28.73 -15.24
C ALA A 531 -20.60 -29.16 -16.42
N VAL A 532 -19.93 -30.29 -16.31
CA VAL A 532 -18.93 -30.75 -17.29
C VAL A 532 -19.35 -31.96 -18.10
N GLN A 533 -20.41 -32.67 -17.71
CA GLN A 533 -20.84 -33.92 -18.37
C GLN A 533 -21.13 -33.81 -19.89
N ARG A 534 -21.44 -32.61 -20.39
CA ARG A 534 -21.71 -32.34 -21.82
C ARG A 534 -20.51 -31.77 -22.56
N ALA A 535 -19.34 -31.65 -21.89
CA ALA A 535 -18.12 -31.22 -22.54
C ALA A 535 -17.63 -32.26 -23.56
N ASP A 536 -16.99 -31.80 -24.62
CA ASP A 536 -16.44 -32.68 -25.65
C ASP A 536 -15.30 -33.54 -25.08
N ARG A 537 -14.59 -33.00 -24.09
CA ARG A 537 -13.56 -33.69 -23.34
C ARG A 537 -13.55 -33.22 -21.88
N ILE A 538 -13.41 -34.14 -20.96
CA ILE A 538 -13.34 -33.87 -19.53
C ILE A 538 -11.93 -34.26 -19.04
N LEU A 539 -11.30 -33.37 -18.29
CA LEU A 539 -10.05 -33.56 -17.59
C LEU A 539 -10.36 -33.76 -16.10
N VAL A 540 -9.97 -34.89 -15.55
CA VAL A 540 -10.17 -35.23 -14.14
C VAL A 540 -8.87 -35.02 -13.40
N LEU A 541 -8.86 -34.05 -12.48
CA LEU A 541 -7.69 -33.74 -11.65
C LEU A 541 -7.89 -34.29 -10.25
N ASP A 542 -6.86 -34.95 -9.74
CA ASP A 542 -6.77 -35.40 -8.35
C ASP A 542 -5.36 -35.19 -7.82
N ASP A 543 -5.23 -34.50 -6.70
CA ASP A 543 -3.98 -34.15 -6.03
C ASP A 543 -2.86 -33.67 -7.00
N GLY A 544 -3.21 -32.74 -7.88
CA GLY A 544 -2.29 -32.16 -8.84
C GLY A 544 -1.96 -33.01 -10.07
N ASN A 545 -2.56 -34.20 -10.21
CA ASN A 545 -2.33 -35.12 -11.31
C ASN A 545 -3.55 -35.20 -12.24
N LEU A 546 -3.34 -35.44 -13.53
CA LEU A 546 -4.39 -35.73 -14.49
C LEU A 546 -4.69 -37.25 -14.45
N VAL A 547 -5.72 -37.66 -13.68
CA VAL A 547 -6.06 -39.07 -13.46
C VAL A 547 -7.05 -39.62 -14.48
N GLY A 548 -7.65 -38.76 -15.31
CA GLY A 548 -8.58 -39.19 -16.37
C GLY A 548 -8.77 -38.12 -17.43
N SER A 549 -8.92 -38.54 -18.68
CA SER A 549 -9.20 -37.65 -19.82
C SER A 549 -10.05 -38.36 -20.85
N GLY A 550 -11.26 -37.85 -21.13
CA GLY A 550 -12.17 -38.46 -22.09
C GLY A 550 -13.57 -37.84 -22.05
N THR A 551 -14.54 -38.51 -22.69
CA THR A 551 -15.95 -38.14 -22.62
C THR A 551 -16.59 -38.64 -21.33
N HIS A 552 -17.74 -38.08 -20.96
CA HIS A 552 -18.49 -38.50 -19.77
C HIS A 552 -18.70 -40.04 -19.71
N ALA A 553 -19.22 -40.64 -20.82
CA ALA A 553 -19.48 -42.07 -20.91
C ALA A 553 -18.19 -42.93 -20.80
N ASN A 554 -17.08 -42.44 -21.37
CA ASN A 554 -15.80 -43.15 -21.26
C ASN A 554 -15.24 -43.09 -19.82
N LEU A 555 -15.24 -41.90 -19.20
CA LEU A 555 -14.68 -41.71 -17.86
C LEU A 555 -15.49 -42.43 -16.76
N LEU A 556 -16.79 -42.59 -16.92
CA LEU A 556 -17.57 -43.41 -16.00
C LEU A 556 -17.11 -44.88 -15.97
N LYS A 557 -16.54 -45.38 -17.07
CA LYS A 557 -16.02 -46.75 -17.19
C LYS A 557 -14.55 -46.88 -16.78
N THR A 558 -13.74 -45.87 -17.06
CA THR A 558 -12.27 -45.93 -17.01
C THR A 558 -11.63 -45.16 -15.85
N CYS A 559 -12.36 -44.26 -15.21
CA CYS A 559 -11.82 -43.40 -14.15
C CYS A 559 -12.64 -43.51 -12.85
N ASP A 560 -12.09 -44.19 -11.86
CA ASP A 560 -12.78 -44.40 -10.58
C ASP A 560 -13.07 -43.09 -9.86
N VAL A 561 -12.13 -42.13 -9.87
CA VAL A 561 -12.32 -40.81 -9.26
C VAL A 561 -13.49 -40.07 -9.89
N TYR A 562 -13.60 -40.09 -11.23
CA TYR A 562 -14.73 -39.46 -11.90
C TYR A 562 -16.05 -40.13 -11.59
N ARG A 563 -16.06 -41.45 -11.55
CA ARG A 563 -17.26 -42.24 -11.20
C ARG A 563 -17.72 -41.95 -9.78
N GLU A 564 -16.79 -41.87 -8.83
CA GLU A 564 -17.08 -41.50 -7.44
C GLU A 564 -17.68 -40.09 -7.32
N ILE A 565 -17.10 -39.09 -8.01
CA ILE A 565 -17.64 -37.73 -8.07
C ILE A 565 -19.07 -37.75 -8.63
N CYS A 566 -19.32 -38.50 -9.72
CA CYS A 566 -20.66 -38.58 -10.31
C CYS A 566 -21.64 -39.26 -9.38
N LEU A 567 -21.30 -40.38 -8.75
CA LEU A 567 -22.16 -41.12 -7.80
C LEU A 567 -22.48 -40.33 -6.52
N SER A 568 -21.60 -39.39 -6.13
CA SER A 568 -21.86 -38.51 -4.99
C SER A 568 -22.86 -37.38 -5.30
N GLN A 569 -23.11 -37.07 -6.58
CA GLN A 569 -23.88 -35.90 -7.01
C GLN A 569 -25.11 -36.23 -7.87
N LEU A 570 -25.10 -37.37 -8.57
CA LEU A 570 -26.16 -37.83 -9.46
C LEU A 570 -26.83 -39.07 -8.88
N SER A 571 -28.06 -39.32 -9.27
CA SER A 571 -28.75 -40.57 -8.89
C SER A 571 -28.09 -41.80 -9.55
N ARG A 572 -28.10 -42.94 -8.87
CA ARG A 572 -27.56 -44.20 -9.45
C ARG A 572 -28.21 -44.54 -10.80
N GLU A 573 -29.51 -44.30 -10.95
CA GLU A 573 -30.22 -44.52 -12.22
C GLU A 573 -29.73 -43.64 -13.35
N GLU A 574 -29.34 -42.37 -13.07
CA GLU A 574 -28.78 -41.46 -14.09
C GLU A 574 -27.38 -41.89 -14.53
N VAL A 575 -26.55 -42.37 -13.59
CA VAL A 575 -25.22 -42.89 -13.87
C VAL A 575 -25.30 -44.20 -14.65
N GLU A 576 -26.19 -45.14 -14.24
CA GLU A 576 -26.38 -46.42 -14.93
C GLU A 576 -26.99 -46.32 -16.33
N LYS A 577 -27.83 -45.31 -16.60
CA LYS A 577 -28.33 -45.05 -17.96
C LYS A 577 -27.24 -44.62 -18.95
N THR A 578 -26.10 -44.17 -18.46
CA THR A 578 -25.01 -43.68 -19.30
C THR A 578 -23.86 -44.72 -19.41
N LEU A 579 -23.83 -45.74 -18.53
CA LEU A 579 -22.96 -46.89 -18.60
C LEU A 579 -23.41 -47.95 -19.62
#